data_b03591ba7577abd6c59ab3985236e21d
#
_entry.id   b03591ba7577abd6c59ab3985236e21d
#
_cell.length_a   1.000
_cell.length_b   1.000
_cell.length_c   1.000
_cell.angle_alpha   90.00
_cell.angle_beta   90.00
_cell.angle_gamma   90.00
#
_symmetry.space_group_name_H-M   'P 1'
#
loop_
_entity.id
_entity.type
_entity.pdbx_description
1 polymer ?
#
loop_
_entity_poly.entity_id
_entity_poly.type
_entity_poly.pdbx_seq_one_letter_code
_entity_poly.pdbx_strand_id
1 'polypeptide(L)'
;MTVVGVLGALLQVMGLALGTPFVIGVTRQVRARMEGRRGPGVGQPWRDLRKLLRKQSIRPDGTTVVFGAAPAVVAATALFVGAVAPLVTTGSPLDRAADLFAVVGVLLIGSVALALAGLDTGTAFGGMGASREITIAALVEPSILMAVFALSVPVHSSNLAAIVSATAIHPGQVATPAAALAFAALTIVIIAETGRLPVDNPTTHLELTMIHEAMVLQYAGPRLALVEWAAGMRLTVLLALLANLFVPFGVAGVHSSVLVLPLALGAIAIKVLVLAGGLAAAEVFLAKLRLFRVPELLAGSFLLGLLAVTASSFLTAPVS
;
A
#
# COMPACT_ATOMS: atom_id res chain seq x y z
N MET A 1 11.66 19.79 17.62
CA MET A 1 11.93 18.66 16.70
C MET A 1 13.08 17.86 17.28
N THR A 2 12.90 16.60 17.59
CA THR A 2 13.97 15.75 18.11
C THR A 2 14.85 15.28 16.94
N VAL A 3 16.17 15.29 17.12
CA VAL A 3 17.14 14.78 16.12
C VAL A 3 16.79 13.34 15.73
N VAL A 4 16.33 12.53 16.70
CA VAL A 4 15.89 11.16 16.51
C VAL A 4 14.70 11.07 15.54
N GLY A 5 13.71 11.97 15.65
CA GLY A 5 12.56 11.99 14.75
C GLY A 5 12.93 12.29 13.30
N VAL A 6 13.82 13.26 13.07
CA VAL A 6 14.31 13.60 11.72
C VAL A 6 15.12 12.46 11.13
N LEU A 7 16.06 11.89 11.89
CA LEU A 7 16.85 10.74 11.44
C LEU A 7 15.97 9.53 11.17
N GLY A 8 14.96 9.28 12.03
CA GLY A 8 14.00 8.20 11.84
C GLY A 8 13.19 8.36 10.55
N ALA A 9 12.69 9.57 10.25
CA ALA A 9 11.97 9.84 9.01
C ALA A 9 12.85 9.66 7.77
N LEU A 10 14.07 10.14 7.79
CA LEU A 10 15.02 9.96 6.69
C LEU A 10 15.36 8.48 6.48
N LEU A 11 15.67 7.75 7.56
CA LEU A 11 15.96 6.32 7.52
C LEU A 11 14.76 5.52 6.98
N GLN A 12 13.55 5.90 7.37
CA GLN A 12 12.29 5.31 6.89
C GLN A 12 12.11 5.49 5.39
N VAL A 13 12.20 6.72 4.89
CA VAL A 13 12.04 7.02 3.46
C VAL A 13 13.10 6.31 2.63
N MET A 14 14.37 6.36 3.05
CA MET A 14 15.44 5.65 2.37
C MET A 14 15.26 4.13 2.42
N GLY A 15 14.91 3.59 3.59
CA GLY A 15 14.64 2.17 3.77
C GLY A 15 13.50 1.66 2.88
N LEU A 16 12.41 2.42 2.77
CA LEU A 16 11.29 2.11 1.87
C LEU A 16 11.71 2.22 0.41
N ALA A 17 12.30 3.35 0.00
CA ALA A 17 12.68 3.58 -1.39
C ALA A 17 13.65 2.53 -1.93
N LEU A 18 14.63 2.16 -1.11
CA LEU A 18 15.62 1.14 -1.45
C LEU A 18 15.12 -0.29 -1.18
N GLY A 19 14.29 -0.51 -0.17
CA GLY A 19 13.78 -1.83 0.20
C GLY A 19 12.65 -2.33 -0.70
N THR A 20 11.87 -1.44 -1.30
CA THR A 20 10.71 -1.79 -2.14
C THR A 20 11.03 -2.81 -3.24
N PRO A 21 12.07 -2.65 -4.08
CA PRO A 21 12.37 -3.65 -5.10
C PRO A 21 12.76 -5.01 -4.50
N PHE A 22 13.34 -5.02 -3.30
CA PHE A 22 13.63 -6.25 -2.58
C PHE A 22 12.35 -6.96 -2.13
N VAL A 23 11.38 -6.22 -1.57
CA VAL A 23 10.07 -6.76 -1.19
C VAL A 23 9.36 -7.39 -2.39
N ILE A 24 9.33 -6.68 -3.54
CA ILE A 24 8.77 -7.22 -4.80
C ILE A 24 9.56 -8.46 -5.26
N GLY A 25 10.88 -8.47 -5.10
CA GLY A 25 11.71 -9.63 -5.41
C GLY A 25 11.36 -10.85 -4.57
N VAL A 26 11.13 -10.66 -3.27
CA VAL A 26 10.70 -11.73 -2.36
C VAL A 26 9.32 -12.26 -2.73
N THR A 27 8.34 -11.39 -3.01
CA THR A 27 7.00 -11.85 -3.45
C THR A 27 7.08 -12.69 -4.72
N ARG A 28 7.82 -12.24 -5.74
CA ARG A 28 8.03 -12.99 -6.98
C ARG A 28 8.75 -14.32 -6.75
N GLN A 29 9.74 -14.35 -5.86
CA GLN A 29 10.51 -15.55 -5.55
C GLN A 29 9.69 -16.58 -4.76
N VAL A 30 8.93 -16.15 -3.75
CA VAL A 30 8.05 -17.02 -2.95
C VAL A 30 7.00 -17.65 -3.84
N ARG A 31 6.30 -16.84 -4.65
CA ARG A 31 5.30 -17.32 -5.61
C ARG A 31 5.88 -18.37 -6.55
N ALA A 32 7.02 -18.07 -7.20
CA ALA A 32 7.65 -18.99 -8.13
C ALA A 32 8.05 -20.32 -7.46
N ARG A 33 8.56 -20.27 -6.20
CA ARG A 33 8.91 -21.47 -5.44
C ARG A 33 7.69 -22.33 -5.11
N MET A 34 6.59 -21.71 -4.72
CA MET A 34 5.33 -22.43 -4.41
C MET A 34 4.68 -23.02 -5.66
N GLU A 35 4.89 -22.40 -6.82
CA GLU A 35 4.47 -22.94 -8.13
C GLU A 35 5.45 -24.01 -8.69
N GLY A 36 6.45 -24.45 -7.91
CA GLY A 36 7.44 -25.46 -8.33
C GLY A 36 8.48 -24.95 -9.33
N ARG A 37 8.57 -23.63 -9.54
CA ARG A 37 9.50 -23.01 -10.51
C ARG A 37 10.73 -22.40 -9.83
N ARG A 38 11.84 -22.32 -10.55
CA ARG A 38 13.00 -21.51 -10.15
C ARG A 38 12.66 -20.04 -10.37
N GLY A 39 12.48 -19.26 -9.31
CA GLY A 39 12.21 -17.84 -9.41
C GLY A 39 13.37 -17.02 -10.03
N PRO A 40 13.10 -15.76 -10.44
CA PRO A 40 14.08 -14.89 -11.11
C PRO A 40 15.19 -14.38 -10.18
N GLY A 41 15.10 -14.69 -8.88
CA GLY A 41 15.97 -14.16 -7.83
C GLY A 41 15.47 -12.84 -7.26
N VAL A 42 15.77 -12.63 -5.96
CA VAL A 42 15.23 -11.50 -5.18
C VAL A 42 15.74 -10.14 -5.67
N GLY A 43 16.95 -10.08 -6.26
CA GLY A 43 17.53 -8.85 -6.80
C GLY A 43 17.05 -8.48 -8.22
N GLN A 44 16.17 -9.29 -8.84
CA GLN A 44 15.73 -9.03 -10.21
C GLN A 44 15.00 -7.69 -10.38
N PRO A 45 14.09 -7.26 -9.50
CA PRO A 45 13.42 -5.96 -9.67
C PRO A 45 14.38 -4.77 -9.71
N TRP A 46 15.50 -4.82 -8.97
CA TRP A 46 16.54 -3.81 -9.06
C TRP A 46 17.21 -3.76 -10.43
N ARG A 47 17.47 -4.93 -11.01
CA ARG A 47 18.04 -5.02 -12.36
C ARG A 47 17.07 -4.52 -13.42
N ASP A 48 15.78 -4.84 -13.27
CA ASP A 48 14.70 -4.40 -14.16
C ASP A 48 14.57 -2.87 -14.11
N LEU A 49 14.49 -2.26 -12.93
CA LEU A 49 14.45 -0.81 -12.76
C LEU A 49 15.69 -0.14 -13.37
N ARG A 50 16.89 -0.65 -13.08
CA ARG A 50 18.14 -0.12 -13.65
C ARG A 50 18.17 -0.22 -15.17
N LYS A 51 17.63 -1.29 -15.74
CA LYS A 51 17.51 -1.47 -17.20
C LYS A 51 16.55 -0.46 -17.81
N LEU A 52 15.39 -0.25 -17.17
CA LEU A 52 14.38 0.72 -17.62
C LEU A 52 14.92 2.16 -17.54
N LEU A 53 15.61 2.53 -16.48
CA LEU A 53 16.23 3.86 -16.34
C LEU A 53 17.26 4.19 -17.42
N ARG A 54 17.85 3.18 -18.06
CA ARG A 54 18.83 3.34 -19.14
C ARG A 54 18.22 3.37 -20.54
N LYS A 55 16.92 3.04 -20.66
CA LYS A 55 16.20 3.05 -21.94
C LYS A 55 15.71 4.45 -22.27
N GLN A 56 15.47 4.70 -23.55
CA GLN A 56 14.84 5.93 -24.01
C GLN A 56 13.37 5.97 -23.57
N SER A 57 12.92 7.16 -23.17
CA SER A 57 11.52 7.43 -22.88
C SER A 57 10.81 7.79 -24.17
N ILE A 58 9.92 6.91 -24.62
CA ILE A 58 9.04 7.17 -25.76
C ILE A 58 7.75 7.77 -25.21
N ARG A 59 7.22 8.76 -25.90
CA ARG A 59 5.94 9.39 -25.59
C ARG A 59 5.02 9.17 -26.79
N PRO A 60 3.80 8.63 -26.59
CA PRO A 60 2.82 8.51 -27.66
C PRO A 60 2.41 9.88 -28.20
N ASP A 61 2.21 9.97 -29.52
CA ASP A 61 1.71 11.18 -30.15
C ASP A 61 0.28 11.47 -29.66
N GLY A 62 -0.05 12.76 -29.53
CA GLY A 62 -1.36 13.20 -29.08
C GLY A 62 -1.55 13.24 -27.56
N THR A 63 -0.58 12.76 -26.75
CA THR A 63 -0.67 12.83 -25.28
C THR A 63 -0.31 14.22 -24.75
N THR A 64 -1.00 14.63 -23.66
CA THR A 64 -0.84 15.94 -23.03
C THR A 64 0.20 15.91 -21.90
N VAL A 65 0.32 17.00 -21.15
CA VAL A 65 1.18 17.11 -19.95
C VAL A 65 0.76 16.11 -18.88
N VAL A 66 -0.53 15.70 -18.84
CA VAL A 66 -1.06 14.74 -17.87
C VAL A 66 -0.31 13.40 -17.94
N PHE A 67 -0.17 12.83 -19.14
CA PHE A 67 0.61 11.59 -19.35
C PHE A 67 2.06 11.75 -18.90
N GLY A 68 2.66 12.92 -19.14
CA GLY A 68 4.04 13.20 -18.76
C GLY A 68 4.26 13.34 -17.26
N ALA A 69 3.30 13.94 -16.54
CA ALA A 69 3.40 14.26 -15.12
C ALA A 69 2.97 13.08 -14.21
N ALA A 70 2.02 12.26 -14.65
CA ALA A 70 1.43 11.22 -13.82
C ALA A 70 2.45 10.28 -13.16
N PRO A 71 3.52 9.78 -13.81
CA PRO A 71 4.52 8.95 -13.15
C PRO A 71 5.17 9.65 -11.95
N ALA A 72 5.45 10.95 -12.06
CA ALA A 72 6.03 11.74 -10.98
C ALA A 72 5.02 11.95 -9.83
N VAL A 73 3.74 12.18 -10.15
CA VAL A 73 2.67 12.32 -9.15
C VAL A 73 2.48 11.01 -8.39
N VAL A 74 2.39 9.87 -9.09
CA VAL A 74 2.24 8.55 -8.45
C VAL A 74 3.43 8.23 -7.54
N ALA A 75 4.65 8.55 -7.98
CA ALA A 75 5.84 8.37 -7.16
C ALA A 75 5.87 9.32 -5.95
N ALA A 76 5.49 10.58 -6.14
CA ALA A 76 5.44 11.57 -5.07
C ALA A 76 4.41 11.21 -4.00
N THR A 77 3.22 10.73 -4.39
CA THR A 77 2.18 10.29 -3.44
C THR A 77 2.63 9.07 -2.64
N ALA A 78 3.26 8.08 -3.27
CA ALA A 78 3.79 6.90 -2.58
C ALA A 78 4.93 7.28 -1.61
N LEU A 79 5.83 8.17 -2.01
CA LEU A 79 6.89 8.71 -1.14
C LEU A 79 6.33 9.50 0.02
N PHE A 80 5.34 10.35 -0.22
CA PHE A 80 4.70 11.17 0.82
C PHE A 80 4.05 10.28 1.88
N VAL A 81 3.22 9.32 1.46
CA VAL A 81 2.60 8.38 2.40
C VAL A 81 3.67 7.58 3.16
N GLY A 82 4.71 7.13 2.45
CA GLY A 82 5.84 6.43 3.09
C GLY A 82 6.63 7.31 4.07
N ALA A 83 6.67 8.63 3.89
CA ALA A 83 7.35 9.56 4.79
C ALA A 83 6.52 9.89 6.04
N VAL A 84 5.20 10.00 5.86
CA VAL A 84 4.26 10.43 6.89
C VAL A 84 3.82 9.26 7.77
N ALA A 85 3.64 8.07 7.22
CA ALA A 85 3.20 6.88 7.94
C ALA A 85 4.16 6.51 9.09
N PRO A 86 3.66 6.12 10.28
CA PRO A 86 4.48 5.77 11.44
C PRO A 86 5.06 4.35 11.31
N LEU A 87 6.11 4.18 10.49
CA LEU A 87 6.65 2.86 10.19
C LEU A 87 7.88 2.51 11.03
N VAL A 88 8.81 3.44 11.20
CA VAL A 88 10.04 3.25 12.00
C VAL A 88 9.93 3.96 13.33
N THR A 89 9.31 5.15 13.36
CA THR A 89 9.14 5.96 14.56
C THR A 89 7.77 6.60 14.62
N THR A 90 7.24 6.78 15.83
CA THR A 90 6.04 7.58 16.13
C THR A 90 6.37 9.00 16.57
N GLY A 91 7.62 9.44 16.48
CA GLY A 91 8.10 10.78 16.82
C GLY A 91 8.63 11.57 15.63
N SER A 92 8.11 11.30 14.42
CA SER A 92 8.49 12.00 13.19
C SER A 92 8.03 13.46 13.20
N PRO A 93 8.80 14.40 12.64
CA PRO A 93 8.31 15.77 12.44
C PRO A 93 7.09 15.85 11.52
N LEU A 94 6.83 14.81 10.73
CA LEU A 94 5.71 14.70 9.81
C LEU A 94 4.45 14.04 10.44
N ASP A 95 4.50 13.64 11.71
CA ASP A 95 3.39 12.94 12.39
C ASP A 95 2.07 13.75 12.37
N ARG A 96 2.15 15.09 12.33
CA ARG A 96 0.94 15.93 12.20
C ARG A 96 0.20 15.73 10.90
N ALA A 97 0.90 15.32 9.84
CA ALA A 97 0.32 15.00 8.53
C ALA A 97 -0.10 13.52 8.42
N ALA A 98 0.18 12.70 9.45
CA ALA A 98 -0.17 11.28 9.50
C ALA A 98 -1.67 11.05 9.85
N ASP A 99 -2.54 11.97 9.43
CA ASP A 99 -3.99 11.81 9.56
C ASP A 99 -4.51 10.78 8.56
N LEU A 100 -5.42 9.93 9.00
CA LEU A 100 -6.02 8.87 8.19
C LEU A 100 -6.62 9.40 6.89
N PHE A 101 -7.40 10.49 6.97
CA PHE A 101 -8.07 11.07 5.81
C PHE A 101 -7.06 11.67 4.83
N ALA A 102 -6.00 12.30 5.34
CA ALA A 102 -4.93 12.85 4.51
C ALA A 102 -4.18 11.75 3.77
N VAL A 103 -3.84 10.66 4.45
CA VAL A 103 -3.12 9.51 3.84
C VAL A 103 -3.97 8.87 2.76
N VAL A 104 -5.24 8.60 3.01
CA VAL A 104 -6.16 8.00 2.01
C VAL A 104 -6.38 8.95 0.84
N GLY A 105 -6.59 10.24 1.10
CA GLY A 105 -6.74 11.24 0.03
C GLY A 105 -5.50 11.37 -0.87
N VAL A 106 -4.29 11.23 -0.31
CA VAL A 106 -3.05 11.23 -1.10
C VAL A 106 -2.92 9.96 -1.93
N LEU A 107 -3.32 8.80 -1.41
CA LEU A 107 -3.38 7.56 -2.19
C LEU A 107 -4.33 7.68 -3.38
N LEU A 108 -5.52 8.29 -3.17
CA LEU A 108 -6.49 8.60 -4.22
C LEU A 108 -5.89 9.47 -5.32
N ILE A 109 -5.16 10.53 -4.96
CA ILE A 109 -4.52 11.40 -5.95
C ILE A 109 -3.60 10.58 -6.87
N GLY A 110 -2.86 9.60 -6.33
CA GLY A 110 -2.02 8.71 -7.14
C GLY A 110 -2.82 7.86 -8.12
N SER A 111 -3.92 7.24 -7.68
CA SER A 111 -4.82 6.44 -8.53
C SER A 111 -5.48 7.28 -9.61
N VAL A 112 -6.00 8.46 -9.25
CA VAL A 112 -6.62 9.39 -10.20
C VAL A 112 -5.60 9.88 -11.23
N ALA A 113 -4.38 10.22 -10.82
CA ALA A 113 -3.33 10.65 -11.74
C ALA A 113 -2.99 9.57 -12.78
N LEU A 114 -2.90 8.30 -12.37
CA LEU A 114 -2.65 7.19 -13.28
C LEU A 114 -3.83 6.94 -14.21
N ALA A 115 -5.06 7.00 -13.70
CA ALA A 115 -6.28 6.84 -14.49
C ALA A 115 -6.41 7.95 -15.54
N LEU A 116 -6.17 9.21 -15.17
CA LEU A 116 -6.15 10.33 -16.11
C LEU A 116 -5.10 10.17 -17.19
N ALA A 117 -3.92 9.65 -16.84
CA ALA A 117 -2.88 9.34 -17.82
C ALA A 117 -3.31 8.22 -18.77
N GLY A 118 -4.00 7.20 -18.29
CA GLY A 118 -4.58 6.15 -19.13
C GLY A 118 -5.60 6.72 -20.14
N LEU A 119 -6.45 7.63 -19.70
CA LEU A 119 -7.42 8.34 -20.57
C LEU A 119 -6.71 9.24 -21.60
N ASP A 120 -5.65 9.93 -21.19
CA ASP A 120 -4.89 10.86 -22.04
C ASP A 120 -4.22 10.18 -23.25
N THR A 121 -4.04 8.86 -23.19
CA THR A 121 -3.52 8.09 -24.33
C THR A 121 -4.49 7.96 -25.51
N GLY A 122 -5.78 8.22 -25.30
CA GLY A 122 -6.84 8.03 -26.30
C GLY A 122 -7.03 6.59 -26.77
N THR A 123 -6.39 5.61 -26.12
CA THR A 123 -6.50 4.19 -26.49
C THR A 123 -7.69 3.52 -25.79
N ALA A 124 -8.30 2.55 -26.45
CA ALA A 124 -9.40 1.77 -25.87
C ALA A 124 -8.96 1.08 -24.56
N PHE A 125 -7.74 0.55 -24.50
CA PHE A 125 -7.19 -0.12 -23.31
C PHE A 125 -6.98 0.85 -22.15
N GLY A 126 -6.38 2.01 -22.43
CA GLY A 126 -6.17 3.05 -21.43
C GLY A 126 -7.50 3.52 -20.83
N GLY A 127 -8.52 3.75 -21.67
CA GLY A 127 -9.85 4.15 -21.24
C GLY A 127 -10.58 3.09 -20.42
N MET A 128 -10.52 1.81 -20.83
CA MET A 128 -11.11 0.71 -20.07
C MET A 128 -10.38 0.49 -18.73
N GLY A 129 -9.06 0.56 -18.70
CA GLY A 129 -8.28 0.47 -17.47
C GLY A 129 -8.65 1.57 -16.49
N ALA A 130 -8.65 2.81 -16.96
CA ALA A 130 -8.98 3.99 -16.15
C ALA A 130 -10.39 3.94 -15.55
N SER A 131 -11.41 3.55 -16.33
CA SER A 131 -12.79 3.45 -15.82
C SER A 131 -12.93 2.38 -14.72
N ARG A 132 -12.22 1.26 -14.85
CA ARG A 132 -12.19 0.19 -13.85
C ARG A 132 -11.43 0.61 -12.59
N GLU A 133 -10.27 1.24 -12.75
CA GLU A 133 -9.47 1.75 -11.63
C GLU A 133 -10.26 2.74 -10.79
N ILE A 134 -10.92 3.72 -11.41
CA ILE A 134 -11.76 4.70 -10.69
C ILE A 134 -12.92 4.01 -9.96
N THR A 135 -13.55 3.01 -10.58
CA THR A 135 -14.63 2.24 -9.93
C THR A 135 -14.13 1.49 -8.71
N ILE A 136 -12.95 0.88 -8.80
CA ILE A 136 -12.32 0.16 -7.68
C ILE A 136 -11.91 1.15 -6.59
N ALA A 137 -11.24 2.25 -6.93
CA ALA A 137 -10.81 3.27 -5.98
C ALA A 137 -12.00 3.84 -5.18
N ALA A 138 -13.14 4.11 -5.83
CA ALA A 138 -14.35 4.59 -5.17
C ALA A 138 -14.91 3.64 -4.09
N LEU A 139 -14.59 2.35 -4.15
CA LEU A 139 -14.99 1.35 -3.14
C LEU A 139 -13.87 1.06 -2.13
N VAL A 140 -12.63 1.09 -2.58
CA VAL A 140 -11.45 0.82 -1.77
C VAL A 140 -11.25 1.88 -0.69
N GLU A 141 -11.35 3.15 -1.05
CA GLU A 141 -11.06 4.25 -0.12
C GLU A 141 -11.99 4.30 1.09
N PRO A 142 -13.33 4.24 0.94
CA PRO A 142 -14.22 4.16 2.08
C PRO A 142 -13.93 2.92 2.94
N SER A 143 -13.50 1.82 2.32
CA SER A 143 -13.18 0.59 3.03
C SER A 143 -11.88 0.71 3.86
N ILE A 144 -10.83 1.37 3.33
CA ILE A 144 -9.63 1.70 4.10
C ILE A 144 -10.01 2.58 5.30
N LEU A 145 -10.79 3.64 5.04
CA LEU A 145 -11.23 4.56 6.09
C LEU A 145 -11.96 3.83 7.21
N MET A 146 -12.94 2.96 6.88
CA MET A 146 -13.69 2.20 7.89
C MET A 146 -12.79 1.23 8.67
N ALA A 147 -11.91 0.50 7.99
CA ALA A 147 -11.03 -0.47 8.64
C ALA A 147 -10.06 0.18 9.64
N VAL A 148 -9.45 1.32 9.28
CA VAL A 148 -8.52 2.03 10.17
C VAL A 148 -9.29 2.85 11.22
N PHE A 149 -10.47 3.39 10.88
CA PHE A 149 -11.32 4.12 11.80
C PHE A 149 -11.76 3.25 12.99
N ALA A 150 -11.98 1.94 12.78
CA ALA A 150 -12.26 1.01 13.88
C ALA A 150 -11.17 0.99 14.96
N LEU A 151 -9.91 1.20 14.57
CA LEU A 151 -8.77 1.29 15.49
C LEU A 151 -8.63 2.70 16.12
N SER A 152 -9.18 3.73 15.47
CA SER A 152 -9.15 5.11 15.96
C SER A 152 -10.16 5.36 17.10
N VAL A 153 -11.26 4.60 17.13
CA VAL A 153 -12.33 4.76 18.14
C VAL A 153 -11.80 4.67 19.58
N PRO A 154 -11.07 3.61 20.00
CA PRO A 154 -10.56 3.52 21.37
C PRO A 154 -9.46 4.54 21.69
N VAL A 155 -8.82 5.12 20.67
CA VAL A 155 -7.73 6.08 20.82
C VAL A 155 -8.23 7.52 20.77
N HIS A 156 -9.46 7.75 20.30
CA HIS A 156 -10.07 9.07 20.08
C HIS A 156 -9.21 9.97 19.16
N SER A 157 -8.52 9.39 18.19
CA SER A 157 -7.64 10.11 17.26
C SER A 157 -7.61 9.44 15.90
N SER A 158 -7.73 10.23 14.83
CA SER A 158 -7.53 9.77 13.43
C SER A 158 -6.06 9.74 13.01
N ASN A 159 -5.17 10.20 13.87
CA ASN A 159 -3.74 10.24 13.58
C ASN A 159 -3.11 8.84 13.71
N LEU A 160 -2.51 8.35 12.64
CA LEU A 160 -1.91 7.01 12.58
C LEU A 160 -0.78 6.80 13.60
N ALA A 161 0.02 7.85 13.88
CA ALA A 161 1.09 7.76 14.87
C ALA A 161 0.53 7.63 16.29
N ALA A 162 -0.58 8.32 16.58
CA ALA A 162 -1.29 8.18 17.86
C ALA A 162 -1.89 6.77 18.00
N ILE A 163 -2.49 6.22 16.94
CA ILE A 163 -3.05 4.87 16.94
C ILE A 163 -1.95 3.83 17.19
N VAL A 164 -0.84 3.89 16.43
CA VAL A 164 0.29 2.94 16.60
C VAL A 164 0.93 3.07 17.98
N SER A 165 1.10 4.27 18.51
CA SER A 165 1.68 4.46 19.85
C SER A 165 0.76 3.96 20.97
N ALA A 166 -0.55 4.20 20.87
CA ALA A 166 -1.52 3.71 21.84
C ALA A 166 -1.59 2.17 21.86
N THR A 167 -1.63 1.55 20.69
CA THR A 167 -1.65 0.09 20.56
C THR A 167 -0.32 -0.56 20.98
N ALA A 168 0.82 0.13 20.84
CA ALA A 168 2.10 -0.34 21.36
C ALA A 168 2.15 -0.34 22.90
N ILE A 169 1.49 0.62 23.56
CA ILE A 169 1.39 0.71 25.04
C ILE A 169 0.34 -0.29 25.56
N HIS A 170 -0.76 -0.47 24.84
CA HIS A 170 -1.89 -1.32 25.22
C HIS A 170 -2.15 -2.41 24.18
N PRO A 171 -1.31 -3.47 24.10
CA PRO A 171 -1.42 -4.51 23.05
C PRO A 171 -2.76 -5.26 23.06
N GLY A 172 -3.48 -5.25 24.20
CA GLY A 172 -4.82 -5.84 24.30
C GLY A 172 -5.86 -5.22 23.36
N GLN A 173 -5.66 -3.97 22.91
CA GLN A 173 -6.57 -3.31 21.98
C GLN A 173 -6.59 -3.94 20.59
N VAL A 174 -5.49 -4.55 20.15
CA VAL A 174 -5.42 -5.27 18.87
C VAL A 174 -5.84 -6.74 18.97
N ALA A 175 -6.03 -7.25 20.17
CA ALA A 175 -6.50 -8.62 20.40
C ALA A 175 -8.04 -8.71 20.58
N THR A 176 -8.78 -7.76 20.02
CA THR A 176 -10.24 -7.69 20.09
C THR A 176 -10.89 -8.23 18.82
N PRO A 177 -12.14 -8.74 18.88
CA PRO A 177 -12.89 -9.11 17.68
C PRO A 177 -13.03 -7.96 16.67
N ALA A 178 -13.19 -6.73 17.15
CA ALA A 178 -13.22 -5.52 16.32
C ALA A 178 -11.92 -5.36 15.51
N ALA A 179 -10.76 -5.50 16.17
CA ALA A 179 -9.47 -5.44 15.49
C ALA A 179 -9.28 -6.58 14.47
N ALA A 180 -9.77 -7.79 14.76
CA ALA A 180 -9.71 -8.90 13.81
C ALA A 180 -10.55 -8.63 12.54
N LEU A 181 -11.76 -8.07 12.70
CA LEU A 181 -12.60 -7.64 11.57
C LEU A 181 -11.92 -6.51 10.76
N ALA A 182 -11.34 -5.53 11.43
CA ALA A 182 -10.59 -4.45 10.81
C ALA A 182 -9.36 -4.97 10.04
N PHE A 183 -8.62 -5.92 10.60
CA PHE A 183 -7.49 -6.58 9.94
C PHE A 183 -7.92 -7.30 8.65
N ALA A 184 -9.01 -8.06 8.71
CA ALA A 184 -9.55 -8.76 7.55
C ALA A 184 -10.00 -7.77 6.47
N ALA A 185 -10.74 -6.72 6.85
CA ALA A 185 -11.17 -5.67 5.94
C ALA A 185 -9.97 -4.99 5.27
N LEU A 186 -8.99 -4.52 6.04
CA LEU A 186 -7.82 -3.83 5.52
C LEU A 186 -6.96 -4.73 4.63
N THR A 187 -6.85 -6.02 4.96
CA THR A 187 -6.12 -6.98 4.12
C THR A 187 -6.76 -7.14 2.75
N ILE A 188 -8.10 -7.29 2.68
CA ILE A 188 -8.84 -7.39 1.41
C ILE A 188 -8.64 -6.12 0.58
N VAL A 189 -8.74 -4.96 1.22
CA VAL A 189 -8.57 -3.66 0.55
C VAL A 189 -7.15 -3.47 0.02
N ILE A 190 -6.11 -3.84 0.78
CA ILE A 190 -4.72 -3.76 0.32
C ILE A 190 -4.49 -4.61 -0.93
N ILE A 191 -5.09 -5.80 -0.98
CA ILE A 191 -5.02 -6.68 -2.15
C ILE A 191 -5.65 -5.99 -3.37
N ALA A 192 -6.81 -5.35 -3.20
CA ALA A 192 -7.51 -4.65 -4.27
C ALA A 192 -6.75 -3.41 -4.74
N GLU A 193 -6.31 -2.59 -3.80
CA GLU A 193 -5.59 -1.34 -4.01
C GLU A 193 -4.24 -1.52 -4.74
N THR A 194 -3.62 -2.68 -4.54
CA THR A 194 -2.34 -3.02 -5.16
C THR A 194 -2.47 -3.90 -6.39
N GLY A 195 -3.69 -4.09 -6.92
CA GLY A 195 -3.94 -4.86 -8.13
C GLY A 195 -3.45 -6.31 -8.04
N ARG A 196 -3.66 -6.96 -6.88
CA ARG A 196 -3.21 -8.33 -6.62
C ARG A 196 -4.35 -9.34 -6.77
N LEU A 197 -3.98 -10.62 -6.93
CA LEU A 197 -4.98 -11.70 -6.89
C LEU A 197 -5.72 -11.70 -5.55
N PRO A 198 -7.05 -11.84 -5.54
CA PRO A 198 -7.93 -12.26 -6.63
C PRO A 198 -8.52 -11.13 -7.49
N VAL A 199 -8.18 -9.86 -7.24
CA VAL A 199 -8.79 -8.69 -7.90
C VAL A 199 -8.24 -8.50 -9.31
N ASP A 200 -6.93 -8.42 -9.46
CA ASP A 200 -6.25 -8.35 -10.77
C ASP A 200 -5.13 -9.37 -10.86
N ASN A 201 -4.73 -9.71 -12.07
CA ASN A 201 -3.60 -10.59 -12.32
C ASN A 201 -2.63 -9.93 -13.30
N PRO A 202 -1.53 -9.38 -12.82
CA PRO A 202 -0.56 -8.68 -13.66
C PRO A 202 0.14 -9.61 -14.68
N THR A 203 0.00 -10.93 -14.56
CA THR A 203 0.63 -11.89 -15.47
C THR A 203 -0.27 -12.32 -16.62
N THR A 204 -1.57 -12.03 -16.59
CA THR A 204 -2.50 -12.33 -17.68
C THR A 204 -2.76 -11.09 -18.52
N HIS A 205 -2.22 -11.08 -19.73
CA HIS A 205 -2.46 -10.03 -20.74
C HIS A 205 -3.78 -10.25 -21.48
N LEU A 206 -4.85 -10.62 -20.78
CA LEU A 206 -6.18 -10.75 -21.36
C LEU A 206 -6.86 -9.38 -21.33
N GLU A 207 -7.04 -8.80 -22.48
CA GLU A 207 -7.57 -7.45 -22.75
C GLU A 207 -8.85 -7.10 -21.98
N LEU A 208 -9.73 -8.07 -21.80
CA LEU A 208 -11.02 -7.88 -21.12
C LEU A 208 -10.94 -7.83 -19.59
N THR A 209 -9.78 -8.12 -18.99
CA THR A 209 -9.65 -8.28 -17.53
C THR A 209 -8.51 -7.47 -16.91
N MET A 210 -7.73 -6.74 -17.71
CA MET A 210 -6.64 -5.89 -17.23
C MET A 210 -7.22 -4.60 -16.61
N ILE A 211 -6.64 -4.18 -15.49
CA ILE A 211 -6.97 -2.93 -14.82
C ILE A 211 -5.74 -2.03 -14.82
N HIS A 212 -4.84 -2.27 -13.90
CA HIS A 212 -3.62 -1.46 -13.72
C HIS A 212 -2.69 -1.50 -14.93
N GLU A 213 -2.38 -2.70 -15.43
CA GLU A 213 -1.48 -2.89 -16.57
C GLU A 213 -2.00 -2.20 -17.85
N ALA A 214 -3.34 -2.12 -18.04
CA ALA A 214 -3.93 -1.47 -19.21
C ALA A 214 -3.58 0.03 -19.28
N MET A 215 -3.46 0.72 -18.14
CA MET A 215 -3.08 2.13 -18.06
C MET A 215 -1.58 2.35 -18.25
N VAL A 216 -0.76 1.32 -17.98
CA VAL A 216 0.70 1.42 -17.97
C VAL A 216 1.32 1.01 -19.31
N LEU A 217 0.59 0.32 -20.19
CA LEU A 217 1.07 -0.22 -21.48
C LEU A 217 1.79 0.80 -22.36
N GLN A 218 1.42 2.05 -22.31
CA GLN A 218 1.98 3.13 -23.15
C GLN A 218 3.25 3.75 -22.57
N TYR A 219 3.61 3.42 -21.31
CA TYR A 219 4.83 3.92 -20.71
C TYR A 219 6.06 3.11 -21.13
N ALA A 220 7.19 3.79 -21.32
CA ALA A 220 8.47 3.19 -21.64
C ALA A 220 9.62 3.88 -20.89
N GLY A 221 10.73 3.16 -20.74
CA GLY A 221 11.96 3.69 -20.18
C GLY A 221 11.82 4.21 -18.74
N PRO A 222 12.39 5.38 -18.41
CA PRO A 222 12.40 5.93 -17.05
C PRO A 222 11.02 6.19 -16.47
N ARG A 223 10.04 6.56 -17.31
CA ARG A 223 8.67 6.79 -16.86
C ARG A 223 8.01 5.49 -16.40
N LEU A 224 8.19 4.40 -17.14
CA LEU A 224 7.73 3.07 -16.73
C LEU A 224 8.42 2.63 -15.44
N ALA A 225 9.74 2.83 -15.34
CA ALA A 225 10.48 2.51 -14.12
C ALA A 225 9.90 3.22 -12.89
N LEU A 226 9.52 4.49 -13.05
CA LEU A 226 8.97 5.30 -11.97
C LEU A 226 7.57 4.79 -11.53
N VAL A 227 6.70 4.44 -12.49
CA VAL A 227 5.38 3.88 -12.20
C VAL A 227 5.49 2.51 -11.51
N GLU A 228 6.33 1.60 -12.04
CA GLU A 228 6.53 0.28 -11.42
C GLU A 228 7.13 0.38 -10.01
N TRP A 229 8.11 1.28 -9.83
CA TRP A 229 8.70 1.51 -8.52
C TRP A 229 7.67 2.10 -7.54
N ALA A 230 6.87 3.07 -7.97
CA ALA A 230 5.83 3.68 -7.15
C ALA A 230 4.72 2.69 -6.76
N ALA A 231 4.30 1.82 -7.68
CA ALA A 231 3.35 0.74 -7.39
C ALA A 231 3.91 -0.24 -6.35
N GLY A 232 5.18 -0.63 -6.49
CA GLY A 232 5.87 -1.44 -5.49
C GLY A 232 5.97 -0.74 -4.13
N MET A 233 6.25 0.57 -4.12
CA MET A 233 6.34 1.37 -2.91
C MET A 233 4.99 1.48 -2.20
N ARG A 234 3.90 1.68 -2.96
CA ARG A 234 2.53 1.68 -2.44
C ARG A 234 2.20 0.37 -1.72
N LEU A 235 2.49 -0.78 -2.34
CA LEU A 235 2.34 -2.09 -1.70
C LEU A 235 3.16 -2.18 -0.41
N THR A 236 4.44 -1.82 -0.45
CA THR A 236 5.35 -1.91 0.69
C THR A 236 4.86 -1.06 1.87
N VAL A 237 4.42 0.17 1.60
CA VAL A 237 3.88 1.10 2.61
C VAL A 237 2.58 0.58 3.21
N LEU A 238 1.66 0.07 2.39
CA LEU A 238 0.38 -0.48 2.87
C LEU A 238 0.58 -1.73 3.72
N LEU A 239 1.51 -2.62 3.34
CA LEU A 239 1.88 -3.78 4.16
C LEU A 239 2.57 -3.35 5.47
N ALA A 240 3.39 -2.31 5.44
CA ALA A 240 4.04 -1.77 6.63
C ALA A 240 3.02 -1.11 7.58
N LEU A 241 2.04 -0.38 7.05
CA LEU A 241 0.92 0.15 7.82
C LEU A 241 0.10 -0.97 8.45
N LEU A 242 -0.30 -1.98 7.67
CA LEU A 242 -1.00 -3.16 8.18
C LEU A 242 -0.22 -3.80 9.33
N ALA A 243 1.11 -3.98 9.14
CA ALA A 243 1.97 -4.56 10.15
C ALA A 243 1.98 -3.75 11.46
N ASN A 244 2.15 -2.43 11.38
CA ASN A 244 2.28 -1.60 12.59
C ASN A 244 0.95 -1.29 13.26
N LEU A 245 -0.16 -1.23 12.53
CA LEU A 245 -1.49 -1.06 13.12
C LEU A 245 -1.92 -2.26 13.95
N PHE A 246 -1.55 -3.49 13.56
CA PHE A 246 -1.99 -4.71 14.23
C PHE A 246 -0.89 -5.43 15.01
N VAL A 247 0.38 -5.15 14.70
CA VAL A 247 1.56 -5.71 15.39
C VAL A 247 2.53 -4.58 15.72
N PRO A 248 2.21 -3.68 16.66
CA PRO A 248 2.94 -2.42 16.90
C PRO A 248 4.31 -2.59 17.58
N PHE A 249 4.83 -3.81 17.73
CA PHE A 249 6.12 -4.06 18.37
C PHE A 249 7.29 -3.61 17.49
N GLY A 250 8.35 -3.08 18.13
CA GLY A 250 9.59 -2.69 17.46
C GLY A 250 9.52 -1.34 16.74
N VAL A 251 8.54 -0.49 17.07
CA VAL A 251 8.48 0.90 16.59
C VAL A 251 9.18 1.81 17.62
N ALA A 252 10.04 2.72 17.16
CA ALA A 252 10.73 3.66 18.02
C ALA A 252 9.77 4.73 18.54
N GLY A 253 9.66 4.87 19.85
CA GLY A 253 8.86 5.94 20.50
C GLY A 253 9.54 7.30 20.43
N VAL A 254 8.81 8.35 20.83
CA VAL A 254 9.28 9.75 20.81
C VAL A 254 10.56 9.99 21.61
N HIS A 255 10.78 9.25 22.70
CA HIS A 255 11.93 9.37 23.59
C HIS A 255 13.00 8.28 23.39
N SER A 256 12.92 7.51 22.30
CA SER A 256 13.87 6.44 22.01
C SER A 256 15.26 7.01 21.69
N SER A 257 16.30 6.20 22.00
CA SER A 257 17.68 6.48 21.57
C SER A 257 17.82 6.29 20.04
N VAL A 258 18.78 7.00 19.44
CA VAL A 258 19.15 6.85 18.00
C VAL A 258 19.51 5.40 17.65
N LEU A 259 20.10 4.66 18.60
CA LEU A 259 20.47 3.25 18.42
C LEU A 259 19.28 2.31 18.22
N VAL A 260 18.08 2.71 18.60
CA VAL A 260 16.85 1.93 18.38
C VAL A 260 16.36 2.03 16.94
N LEU A 261 16.70 3.08 16.20
CA LEU A 261 16.22 3.29 14.82
C LEU A 261 16.59 2.17 13.84
N PRO A 262 17.83 1.66 13.80
CA PRO A 262 18.18 0.51 12.95
C PRO A 262 17.44 -0.76 13.34
N LEU A 263 17.19 -0.99 14.63
CA LEU A 263 16.42 -2.12 15.12
C LEU A 263 14.95 -2.00 14.70
N ALA A 264 14.36 -0.81 14.80
CA ALA A 264 13.00 -0.53 14.35
C ALA A 264 12.87 -0.73 12.82
N LEU A 265 13.87 -0.27 12.04
CA LEU A 265 13.90 -0.52 10.60
C LEU A 265 14.00 -2.03 10.29
N GLY A 266 14.82 -2.76 11.02
CA GLY A 266 14.91 -4.23 10.89
C GLY A 266 13.60 -4.93 11.25
N ALA A 267 12.95 -4.50 12.33
CA ALA A 267 11.66 -5.03 12.76
C ALA A 267 10.57 -4.84 11.71
N ILE A 268 10.41 -3.62 11.17
CA ILE A 268 9.41 -3.37 10.12
C ILE A 268 9.76 -4.11 8.82
N ALA A 269 11.03 -4.21 8.45
CA ALA A 269 11.45 -4.98 7.29
C ALA A 269 11.05 -6.46 7.40
N ILE A 270 11.28 -7.09 8.55
CA ILE A 270 10.88 -8.48 8.80
C ILE A 270 9.36 -8.63 8.70
N LYS A 271 8.59 -7.76 9.35
CA LYS A 271 7.12 -7.78 9.31
C LYS A 271 6.60 -7.67 7.87
N VAL A 272 7.12 -6.71 7.10
CA VAL A 272 6.74 -6.52 5.70
C VAL A 272 7.09 -7.75 4.86
N LEU A 273 8.27 -8.34 5.05
CA LEU A 273 8.68 -9.54 4.32
C LEU A 273 7.80 -10.75 4.66
N VAL A 274 7.39 -10.92 5.92
CA VAL A 274 6.46 -11.97 6.34
C VAL A 274 5.09 -11.77 5.69
N LEU A 275 4.53 -10.55 5.73
CA LEU A 275 3.25 -10.23 5.10
C LEU A 275 3.32 -10.36 3.57
N ALA A 276 4.40 -9.89 2.96
CA ALA A 276 4.64 -10.00 1.52
C ALA A 276 4.77 -11.46 1.06
N GLY A 277 5.46 -12.28 1.87
CA GLY A 277 5.56 -13.73 1.66
C GLY A 277 4.22 -14.43 1.82
N GLY A 278 3.46 -14.08 2.87
CA GLY A 278 2.11 -14.60 3.11
C GLY A 278 1.14 -14.22 1.98
N LEU A 279 1.19 -12.96 1.51
CA LEU A 279 0.41 -12.51 0.36
C LEU A 279 0.77 -13.30 -0.90
N ALA A 280 2.07 -13.46 -1.19
CA ALA A 280 2.54 -14.23 -2.34
C ALA A 280 2.14 -15.71 -2.27
N ALA A 281 2.12 -16.29 -1.07
CA ALA A 281 1.62 -17.64 -0.82
C ALA A 281 0.11 -17.74 -1.07
N ALA A 282 -0.66 -16.79 -0.55
CA ALA A 282 -2.10 -16.74 -0.75
C ALA A 282 -2.47 -16.62 -2.25
N GLU A 283 -1.73 -15.81 -3.02
CA GLU A 283 -1.93 -15.64 -4.45
C GLU A 283 -1.83 -16.96 -5.25
N VAL A 284 -1.07 -17.94 -4.77
CA VAL A 284 -0.93 -19.24 -5.45
C VAL A 284 -2.20 -20.08 -5.32
N PHE A 285 -2.93 -19.92 -4.20
CA PHE A 285 -4.17 -20.67 -3.94
C PHE A 285 -5.42 -19.94 -4.39
N LEU A 286 -5.31 -18.62 -4.66
CA LEU A 286 -6.45 -17.80 -5.06
C LEU A 286 -6.58 -17.78 -6.60
N ALA A 287 -7.79 -18.06 -7.08
CA ALA A 287 -8.14 -17.84 -8.48
C ALA A 287 -8.60 -16.40 -8.71
N LYS A 288 -8.30 -15.85 -9.90
CA LYS A 288 -8.79 -14.53 -10.30
C LYS A 288 -10.32 -14.50 -10.27
N LEU A 289 -10.88 -13.51 -9.58
CA LEU A 289 -12.32 -13.25 -9.61
C LEU A 289 -12.74 -12.69 -10.97
N ARG A 290 -14.01 -12.96 -11.34
CA ARG A 290 -14.62 -12.25 -12.45
C ARG A 290 -14.71 -10.76 -12.08
N LEU A 291 -14.46 -9.88 -13.03
CA LEU A 291 -14.41 -8.43 -12.82
C LEU A 291 -15.68 -7.90 -12.09
N PHE A 292 -16.85 -8.42 -12.43
CA PHE A 292 -18.12 -8.03 -11.81
C PHE A 292 -18.29 -8.48 -10.35
N ARG A 293 -17.46 -9.40 -9.85
CA ARG A 293 -17.44 -9.83 -8.44
C ARG A 293 -16.48 -9.04 -7.56
N VAL A 294 -15.61 -8.23 -8.17
CA VAL A 294 -14.67 -7.37 -7.40
C VAL A 294 -15.44 -6.34 -6.55
N PRO A 295 -16.47 -5.64 -7.06
CA PRO A 295 -17.29 -4.76 -6.23
C PRO A 295 -17.98 -5.48 -5.06
N GLU A 296 -18.43 -6.74 -5.24
CA GLU A 296 -19.02 -7.52 -4.16
C GLU A 296 -18.01 -7.82 -3.03
N LEU A 297 -16.76 -8.18 -3.42
CA LEU A 297 -15.67 -8.39 -2.46
C LEU A 297 -15.35 -7.11 -1.68
N LEU A 298 -15.29 -5.96 -2.36
CA LEU A 298 -15.03 -4.66 -1.73
C LEU A 298 -16.18 -4.19 -0.86
N ALA A 299 -17.43 -4.40 -1.28
CA ALA A 299 -18.60 -4.15 -0.43
C ALA A 299 -18.58 -5.04 0.83
N GLY A 300 -18.18 -6.31 0.71
CA GLY A 300 -17.94 -7.19 1.86
C GLY A 300 -16.85 -6.65 2.78
N SER A 301 -15.74 -6.16 2.23
CA SER A 301 -14.68 -5.52 3.02
C SER A 301 -15.16 -4.26 3.75
N PHE A 302 -15.95 -3.42 3.08
CA PHE A 302 -16.56 -2.23 3.69
C PHE A 302 -17.50 -2.62 4.86
N LEU A 303 -18.34 -3.65 4.67
CA LEU A 303 -19.22 -4.17 5.73
C LEU A 303 -18.43 -4.73 6.91
N LEU A 304 -17.31 -5.44 6.67
CA LEU A 304 -16.42 -5.89 7.74
C LEU A 304 -15.82 -4.70 8.51
N GLY A 305 -15.40 -3.65 7.81
CA GLY A 305 -14.90 -2.41 8.40
C GLY A 305 -15.98 -1.71 9.23
N LEU A 306 -17.21 -1.62 8.71
CA LEU A 306 -18.36 -1.04 9.43
C LEU A 306 -18.70 -1.84 10.70
N LEU A 307 -18.71 -3.17 10.61
CA LEU A 307 -18.90 -4.04 11.78
C LEU A 307 -17.76 -3.89 12.79
N ALA A 308 -16.52 -3.69 12.32
CA ALA A 308 -15.40 -3.42 13.21
C ALA A 308 -15.57 -2.09 13.97
N VAL A 309 -16.03 -1.02 13.30
CA VAL A 309 -16.31 0.27 13.94
C VAL A 309 -17.41 0.14 14.98
N THR A 310 -18.54 -0.50 14.63
CA THR A 310 -19.66 -0.70 15.57
C THR A 310 -19.22 -1.56 16.76
N ALA A 311 -18.51 -2.66 16.54
CA ALA A 311 -17.99 -3.51 17.62
C ALA A 311 -17.01 -2.73 18.51
N SER A 312 -16.13 -1.90 17.93
CA SER A 312 -15.19 -1.07 18.69
C SER A 312 -15.92 -0.04 19.56
N SER A 313 -16.96 0.62 19.04
CA SER A 313 -17.75 1.60 19.81
C SER A 313 -18.52 0.97 20.98
N PHE A 314 -19.03 -0.25 20.83
CA PHE A 314 -19.66 -0.96 21.94
C PHE A 314 -18.69 -1.39 23.04
N LEU A 315 -17.47 -1.78 22.65
CA LEU A 315 -16.43 -2.17 23.61
C LEU A 315 -15.84 -0.99 24.39
N THR A 316 -15.94 0.23 23.85
CA THR A 316 -15.45 1.47 24.49
C THR A 316 -16.55 2.25 25.22
N ALA A 317 -17.83 1.90 25.01
CA ALA A 317 -18.93 2.51 25.73
C ALA A 317 -18.79 2.23 27.25
N PRO A 318 -18.84 3.24 28.12
CA PRO A 318 -18.88 2.99 29.55
C PRO A 318 -20.13 2.15 29.86
N VAL A 319 -19.94 1.04 30.58
CA VAL A 319 -21.06 0.26 31.12
C VAL A 319 -21.77 1.20 32.13
N SER A 320 -22.91 1.75 31.69
CA SER A 320 -23.79 2.59 32.49
C SER A 320 -24.48 1.81 33.57
#